data_261ac27375c247757029974410502310
#
_entry.id   261ac27375c247757029974410502310
#
_cell.length_a   1.000
_cell.length_b   1.000
_cell.length_c   1.000
_cell.angle_alpha   90.00
_cell.angle_beta   90.00
_cell.angle_gamma   90.00
#
_symmetry.space_group_name_H-M   'P 1'
#
loop_
_entity.id
_entity.type
_entity.pdbx_description
1 polymer ?
#
loop_
_entity_poly.entity_id
_entity_poly.type
_entity_poly.pdbx_seq_one_letter_code
_entity_poly.pdbx_strand_id
1 'polypeptide(L)'
;MGLAGVRYMLDSSKYNPLSVYVMVPSSVPATNLETAGASLSAEDIQPLLADKWVIGLAEMMNYPGVLFCDPAVLAKIEAAAGRPIDGHAPGLAGKDLCAYAVAGVASDHECTTVAEAREKLRLGLRVMIREGSTARNLRDLLPLVTPENARRCMFVTDDRHPSDLLQEGHIDHLLRQAV
;
A
#
# COMPACT_ATOMS: atom_id res chain seq x y z
N MET A 1 13.87 2.69 11.94
CA MET A 1 13.85 1.70 13.04
C MET A 1 13.91 0.24 12.53
N GLY A 2 13.71 0.02 11.26
CA GLY A 2 13.85 -1.31 10.64
C GLY A 2 13.02 -2.40 11.34
N LEU A 3 13.58 -3.60 11.46
CA LEU A 3 12.94 -4.76 12.07
C LEU A 3 12.41 -4.50 13.49
N ALA A 4 13.16 -3.75 14.31
CA ALA A 4 12.72 -3.40 15.66
C ALA A 4 11.45 -2.53 15.66
N GLY A 5 11.30 -1.63 14.68
CA GLY A 5 10.09 -0.83 14.50
C GLY A 5 8.87 -1.66 14.16
N VAL A 6 9.01 -2.62 13.23
CA VAL A 6 7.91 -3.52 12.86
C VAL A 6 7.46 -4.36 14.06
N ARG A 7 8.41 -4.92 14.81
CA ARG A 7 8.12 -5.69 16.03
C ARG A 7 7.43 -4.84 17.09
N TYR A 8 7.89 -3.61 17.29
CA TYR A 8 7.26 -2.69 18.23
C TYR A 8 5.79 -2.43 17.86
N MET A 9 5.48 -2.20 16.58
CA MET A 9 4.10 -1.98 16.12
C MET A 9 3.23 -3.22 16.32
N LEU A 10 3.76 -4.42 16.00
CA LEU A 10 3.07 -5.68 16.24
C LEU A 10 2.78 -5.92 17.72
N ASP A 11 3.75 -5.64 18.60
CA ASP A 11 3.58 -5.84 20.03
C ASP A 11 2.61 -4.81 20.62
N SER A 12 2.71 -3.54 20.23
CA SER A 12 1.80 -2.47 20.68
C SER A 12 0.35 -2.73 20.25
N SER A 13 0.15 -3.31 19.08
CA SER A 13 -1.19 -3.62 18.58
C SER A 13 -1.95 -4.67 19.39
N LYS A 14 -1.22 -5.56 20.10
CA LYS A 14 -1.82 -6.62 20.94
C LYS A 14 -2.64 -6.09 22.11
N TYR A 15 -2.38 -4.87 22.54
CA TYR A 15 -3.09 -4.21 23.65
C TYR A 15 -4.23 -3.29 23.20
N ASN A 16 -4.55 -3.32 21.91
CA ASN A 16 -5.63 -2.54 21.34
C ASN A 16 -6.95 -3.35 21.35
N PRO A 17 -8.12 -2.75 21.64
CA PRO A 17 -9.40 -3.45 21.52
C PRO A 17 -9.78 -3.81 20.07
N LEU A 18 -9.11 -3.22 19.08
CA LEU A 18 -9.29 -3.55 17.68
C LEU A 18 -8.38 -4.70 17.26
N SER A 19 -8.84 -5.51 16.32
CA SER A 19 -7.97 -6.46 15.62
C SER A 19 -7.12 -5.68 14.61
N VAL A 20 -5.82 -5.55 14.89
CA VAL A 20 -4.89 -4.82 14.03
C VAL A 20 -4.05 -5.81 13.24
N TYR A 21 -4.16 -5.74 11.93
CA TYR A 21 -3.31 -6.49 10.99
C TYR A 21 -2.26 -5.58 10.38
N VAL A 22 -1.06 -6.09 10.23
CA VAL A 22 0.11 -5.33 9.77
C VAL A 22 0.57 -5.85 8.42
N MET A 23 0.91 -4.94 7.53
CA MET A 23 1.71 -5.24 6.33
C MET A 23 3.17 -4.91 6.62
N VAL A 24 4.09 -5.79 6.25
CA VAL A 24 5.53 -5.55 6.47
C VAL A 24 6.05 -4.55 5.44
N PRO A 25 6.77 -3.48 5.85
CA PRO A 25 7.29 -2.52 4.91
C PRO A 25 8.24 -3.15 3.88
N SER A 26 7.99 -2.89 2.60
CA SER A 26 8.88 -3.28 1.49
C SER A 26 10.03 -2.28 1.29
N SER A 27 9.80 -1.03 1.71
CA SER A 27 10.51 0.16 1.26
C SER A 27 11.23 0.84 2.42
N VAL A 28 12.26 0.17 2.94
CA VAL A 28 13.16 0.71 3.97
C VAL A 28 14.61 0.44 3.53
N PRO A 29 15.25 1.43 2.89
CA PRO A 29 14.75 2.70 2.36
C PRO A 29 13.72 2.50 1.24
N ALA A 30 13.03 3.57 0.81
CA ALA A 30 12.03 3.51 -0.26
C ALA A 30 12.67 3.12 -1.60
N THR A 31 13.84 3.66 -1.89
CA THR A 31 14.67 3.30 -3.04
C THR A 31 16.15 3.18 -2.64
N ASN A 32 16.98 2.63 -3.53
CA ASN A 32 18.43 2.61 -3.36
C ASN A 32 19.11 3.96 -3.61
N LEU A 33 18.35 4.99 -3.96
CA LEU A 33 18.85 6.35 -4.22
C LEU A 33 18.79 7.27 -3.00
N GLU A 34 18.30 6.76 -1.88
CA GLU A 34 18.16 7.52 -0.64
C GLU A 34 18.73 6.76 0.56
N THR A 35 18.92 7.49 1.67
CA THR A 35 19.38 6.94 2.93
C THR A 35 18.25 6.94 3.96
N ALA A 36 18.15 5.86 4.72
CA ALA A 36 17.23 5.75 5.85
C ALA A 36 18.00 5.33 7.11
N GLY A 37 17.38 5.51 8.27
CA GLY A 37 17.95 5.09 9.55
C GLY A 37 18.02 3.57 9.76
N ALA A 38 17.55 2.79 8.79
CA ALA A 38 17.57 1.33 8.79
C ALA A 38 17.38 0.79 7.37
N SER A 39 17.60 -0.52 7.21
CA SER A 39 17.22 -1.26 6.00
C SER A 39 16.43 -2.52 6.38
N LEU A 40 15.57 -2.98 5.48
CA LEU A 40 14.89 -4.28 5.56
C LEU A 40 15.18 -5.07 4.29
N SER A 41 15.83 -6.21 4.45
CA SER A 41 16.08 -7.18 3.37
C SER A 41 14.94 -8.20 3.26
N ALA A 42 14.99 -9.06 2.25
CA ALA A 42 14.05 -10.16 2.13
C ALA A 42 14.18 -11.16 3.30
N GLU A 43 15.39 -11.38 3.79
CA GLU A 43 15.69 -12.24 4.94
C GLU A 43 15.10 -11.68 6.24
N ASP A 44 15.03 -10.35 6.39
CA ASP A 44 14.38 -9.69 7.52
C ASP A 44 12.85 -9.79 7.45
N ILE A 45 12.30 -9.71 6.24
CA ILE A 45 10.85 -9.72 5.97
C ILE A 45 10.27 -11.11 6.16
N GLN A 46 10.93 -12.13 5.65
CA GLN A 46 10.42 -13.50 5.60
C GLN A 46 9.96 -14.05 6.97
N PRO A 47 10.71 -13.90 8.08
CA PRO A 47 10.25 -14.36 9.39
C PRO A 47 9.03 -13.60 9.91
N LEU A 48 8.88 -12.32 9.56
CA LEU A 48 7.72 -11.52 9.97
C LEU A 48 6.44 -11.99 9.29
N LEU A 49 6.53 -12.43 8.04
CA LEU A 49 5.39 -12.98 7.32
C LEU A 49 4.82 -14.26 7.96
N ALA A 50 5.56 -14.95 8.82
CA ALA A 50 5.05 -16.09 9.57
C ALA A 50 4.13 -15.71 10.74
N ASP A 51 4.12 -14.45 11.18
CA ASP A 51 3.23 -13.97 12.24
C ASP A 51 1.79 -13.92 11.73
N LYS A 52 0.85 -14.42 12.53
CA LYS A 52 -0.58 -14.47 12.18
C LYS A 52 -1.25 -13.07 12.04
N TRP A 53 -0.63 -12.03 12.60
CA TRP A 53 -1.08 -10.65 12.50
C TRP A 53 -0.46 -9.91 11.33
N VAL A 54 0.46 -10.55 10.62
CA VAL A 54 1.06 -10.03 9.39
C VAL A 54 0.35 -10.63 8.19
N ILE A 55 -0.26 -9.79 7.37
CA ILE A 55 -1.11 -10.24 6.26
C ILE A 55 -0.45 -10.10 4.89
N GLY A 56 0.64 -9.36 4.76
CA GLY A 56 1.31 -9.20 3.46
C GLY A 56 2.48 -8.23 3.49
N LEU A 57 2.88 -7.81 2.31
CA LEU A 57 3.93 -6.82 2.06
C LEU A 57 3.30 -5.46 1.77
N ALA A 58 3.69 -4.45 2.54
CA ALA A 58 3.22 -3.08 2.37
C ALA A 58 3.79 -2.46 1.08
N GLU A 59 3.23 -1.36 0.71
CA GLU A 59 3.43 -0.59 -0.51
C GLU A 59 4.81 -0.73 -1.17
N MET A 60 4.82 -1.28 -2.37
CA MET A 60 6.03 -1.44 -3.19
C MET A 60 6.35 -0.11 -3.88
N MET A 61 6.97 0.83 -3.14
CA MET A 61 7.33 2.16 -3.63
C MET A 61 8.44 2.10 -4.69
N ASN A 62 9.34 1.12 -4.58
CA ASN A 62 10.43 0.96 -5.54
C ASN A 62 9.94 0.26 -6.83
N TYR A 63 8.90 0.83 -7.49
CA TYR A 63 8.46 0.32 -8.78
C TYR A 63 9.58 0.39 -9.86
N PRO A 64 10.50 1.39 -9.87
CA PRO A 64 11.63 1.32 -10.78
C PRO A 64 12.48 0.07 -10.59
N GLY A 65 12.72 -0.33 -9.34
CA GLY A 65 13.44 -1.58 -9.05
C GLY A 65 12.72 -2.81 -9.56
N VAL A 66 11.37 -2.82 -9.52
CA VAL A 66 10.57 -3.90 -10.16
C VAL A 66 10.77 -3.90 -11.67
N LEU A 67 10.66 -2.74 -12.32
CA LEU A 67 10.78 -2.61 -13.78
C LEU A 67 12.17 -2.96 -14.30
N PHE A 68 13.21 -2.62 -13.56
CA PHE A 68 14.60 -2.92 -13.91
C PHE A 68 15.10 -4.26 -13.34
N CYS A 69 14.19 -5.07 -12.78
CA CYS A 69 14.50 -6.39 -12.23
C CYS A 69 15.60 -6.37 -11.16
N ASP A 70 15.57 -5.36 -10.26
CA ASP A 70 16.50 -5.29 -9.13
C ASP A 70 16.35 -6.56 -8.26
N PRO A 71 17.42 -7.36 -8.09
CA PRO A 71 17.32 -8.63 -7.37
C PRO A 71 16.87 -8.47 -5.91
N ALA A 72 17.25 -7.38 -5.23
CA ALA A 72 16.86 -7.13 -3.85
C ALA A 72 15.37 -6.78 -3.74
N VAL A 73 14.81 -6.09 -4.72
CA VAL A 73 13.38 -5.77 -4.79
C VAL A 73 12.57 -7.02 -5.10
N LEU A 74 12.99 -7.79 -6.12
CA LEU A 74 12.30 -9.03 -6.50
C LEU A 74 12.33 -10.08 -5.39
N ALA A 75 13.44 -10.19 -4.64
CA ALA A 75 13.54 -11.09 -3.50
C ALA A 75 12.50 -10.78 -2.40
N LYS A 76 12.18 -9.51 -2.16
CA LYS A 76 11.13 -9.11 -1.22
C LYS A 76 9.74 -9.52 -1.71
N ILE A 77 9.48 -9.36 -2.99
CA ILE A 77 8.23 -9.79 -3.63
C ILE A 77 8.08 -11.32 -3.53
N GLU A 78 9.16 -12.04 -3.84
CA GLU A 78 9.19 -13.50 -3.76
C GLU A 78 8.97 -13.99 -2.32
N ALA A 79 9.61 -13.35 -1.32
CA ALA A 79 9.40 -13.66 0.09
C ALA A 79 7.92 -13.53 0.50
N ALA A 80 7.17 -12.64 -0.11
CA ALA A 80 5.75 -12.42 0.14
C ALA A 80 4.82 -13.22 -0.80
N ALA A 81 5.35 -14.16 -1.58
CA ALA A 81 4.56 -14.94 -2.53
C ALA A 81 3.35 -15.62 -1.86
N GLY A 82 2.18 -15.49 -2.49
CA GLY A 82 0.92 -16.02 -1.97
C GLY A 82 0.21 -15.13 -0.93
N ARG A 83 0.77 -13.97 -0.61
CA ARG A 83 0.17 -12.95 0.25
C ARG A 83 -0.10 -11.67 -0.53
N PRO A 84 -1.01 -10.79 -0.05
CA PRO A 84 -1.19 -9.48 -0.66
C PRO A 84 0.10 -8.66 -0.68
N ILE A 85 0.36 -8.00 -1.79
CA ILE A 85 1.44 -7.02 -1.95
C ILE A 85 0.76 -5.72 -2.37
N ASP A 86 0.85 -4.71 -1.52
CA ASP A 86 0.32 -3.40 -1.84
C ASP A 86 1.29 -2.61 -2.73
N GLY A 87 0.73 -1.76 -3.56
CA GLY A 87 1.46 -0.94 -4.51
C GLY A 87 1.47 0.53 -4.15
N HIS A 88 2.46 1.21 -4.73
CA HIS A 88 2.65 2.65 -4.68
C HIS A 88 3.31 3.08 -5.99
N ALA A 89 2.50 3.36 -7.00
CA ALA A 89 3.00 3.60 -8.34
C ALA A 89 2.27 4.78 -9.00
N PRO A 90 2.57 6.03 -8.56
CA PRO A 90 1.95 7.23 -9.12
C PRO A 90 2.30 7.38 -10.59
N GLY A 91 1.27 7.60 -11.43
CA GLY A 91 1.44 7.84 -12.87
C GLY A 91 1.94 6.66 -13.69
N LEU A 92 2.15 5.48 -13.10
CA LEU A 92 2.60 4.30 -13.82
C LEU A 92 1.48 3.78 -14.74
N ALA A 93 1.80 3.57 -16.02
CA ALA A 93 0.84 3.22 -17.06
C ALA A 93 1.45 2.28 -18.12
N GLY A 94 0.64 1.74 -19.01
CA GLY A 94 1.08 0.97 -20.18
C GLY A 94 1.84 -0.29 -19.82
N LYS A 95 2.94 -0.55 -20.54
CA LYS A 95 3.76 -1.75 -20.37
C LYS A 95 4.42 -1.82 -18.99
N ASP A 96 4.81 -0.68 -18.44
CA ASP A 96 5.45 -0.60 -17.13
C ASP A 96 4.47 -0.99 -16.02
N LEU A 97 3.22 -0.53 -16.13
CA LEU A 97 2.16 -0.97 -15.22
C LEU A 97 1.85 -2.47 -15.37
N CYS A 98 1.91 -3.00 -16.61
CA CYS A 98 1.77 -4.45 -16.81
C CYS A 98 2.88 -5.23 -16.10
N ALA A 99 4.14 -4.79 -16.22
CA ALA A 99 5.26 -5.44 -15.55
C ALA A 99 5.11 -5.41 -14.02
N TYR A 100 4.68 -4.27 -13.48
CA TYR A 100 4.42 -4.10 -12.04
C TYR A 100 3.30 -5.04 -11.55
N ALA A 101 2.22 -5.16 -12.30
CA ALA A 101 1.12 -6.07 -11.99
C ALA A 101 1.53 -7.54 -12.06
N VAL A 102 2.30 -7.92 -13.10
CA VAL A 102 2.80 -9.30 -13.30
C VAL A 102 3.78 -9.70 -12.19
N ALA A 103 4.52 -8.74 -11.61
CA ALA A 103 5.37 -8.99 -10.45
C ALA A 103 4.59 -9.41 -9.20
N GLY A 104 3.26 -9.27 -9.20
CA GLY A 104 2.40 -9.73 -8.10
C GLY A 104 1.81 -8.61 -7.23
N VAL A 105 2.05 -7.34 -7.59
CA VAL A 105 1.43 -6.21 -6.88
C VAL A 105 -0.07 -6.21 -7.15
N ALA A 106 -0.87 -6.15 -6.08
CA ALA A 106 -2.30 -6.42 -6.12
C ALA A 106 -3.20 -5.18 -5.93
N SER A 107 -2.63 -4.05 -5.53
CA SER A 107 -3.36 -2.82 -5.22
C SER A 107 -2.53 -1.58 -5.53
N ASP A 108 -3.17 -0.41 -5.52
CA ASP A 108 -2.49 0.88 -5.59
C ASP A 108 -3.37 1.97 -4.98
N HIS A 109 -2.75 2.93 -4.27
CA HIS A 109 -3.42 4.06 -3.62
C HIS A 109 -2.98 5.43 -4.18
N GLU A 110 -2.08 5.44 -5.17
CA GLU A 110 -1.47 6.67 -5.70
C GLU A 110 -2.24 7.30 -6.87
N CYS A 111 -3.35 6.69 -7.30
CA CYS A 111 -4.15 7.25 -8.38
C CYS A 111 -4.68 8.64 -8.05
N THR A 112 -4.53 9.56 -8.98
CA THR A 112 -5.08 10.92 -8.90
C THR A 112 -6.19 11.20 -9.92
N THR A 113 -6.32 10.34 -10.93
CA THR A 113 -7.34 10.49 -11.99
C THR A 113 -8.11 9.20 -12.21
N VAL A 114 -9.36 9.34 -12.67
CA VAL A 114 -10.21 8.20 -13.06
C VAL A 114 -9.58 7.37 -14.18
N ALA A 115 -8.86 8.00 -15.10
CA ALA A 115 -8.22 7.31 -16.22
C ALA A 115 -7.10 6.37 -15.73
N GLU A 116 -6.24 6.85 -14.87
CA GLU A 116 -5.17 6.07 -14.23
C GLU A 116 -5.74 4.90 -13.43
N ALA A 117 -6.70 5.18 -12.57
CA ALA A 117 -7.33 4.17 -11.71
C ALA A 117 -8.07 3.09 -12.54
N ARG A 118 -8.71 3.48 -13.64
CA ARG A 118 -9.38 2.55 -14.56
C ARG A 118 -8.39 1.61 -15.23
N GLU A 119 -7.22 2.09 -15.62
CA GLU A 119 -6.18 1.24 -16.21
C GLU A 119 -5.68 0.20 -15.20
N LYS A 120 -5.40 0.61 -13.96
CA LYS A 120 -5.01 -0.30 -12.88
C LYS A 120 -6.09 -1.37 -12.60
N LEU A 121 -7.36 -0.98 -12.54
CA LEU A 121 -8.47 -1.94 -12.43
C LEU A 121 -8.52 -2.93 -13.58
N ARG A 122 -8.28 -2.49 -14.84
CA ARG A 122 -8.29 -3.38 -16.01
C ARG A 122 -7.19 -4.44 -15.94
N LEU A 123 -6.06 -4.12 -15.34
CA LEU A 123 -4.92 -5.05 -15.16
C LEU A 123 -5.04 -5.95 -13.92
N GLY A 124 -6.14 -5.85 -13.19
CA GLY A 124 -6.38 -6.74 -12.05
C GLY A 124 -6.06 -6.14 -10.68
N LEU A 125 -5.45 -4.97 -10.60
CA LEU A 125 -5.17 -4.31 -9.33
C LEU A 125 -6.48 -3.83 -8.66
N ARG A 126 -6.47 -3.77 -7.35
CA ARG A 126 -7.48 -3.04 -6.57
C ARG A 126 -7.08 -1.58 -6.45
N VAL A 127 -8.05 -0.68 -6.47
CA VAL A 127 -7.81 0.75 -6.26
C VAL A 127 -8.23 1.13 -4.86
N MET A 128 -7.29 1.67 -4.11
CA MET A 128 -7.50 2.24 -2.79
C MET A 128 -7.67 3.76 -2.95
N ILE A 129 -8.88 4.24 -2.79
CA ILE A 129 -9.22 5.67 -2.89
C ILE A 129 -8.87 6.30 -1.55
N ARG A 130 -7.85 7.15 -1.55
CA ARG A 130 -7.34 7.76 -0.32
C ARG A 130 -7.91 9.15 -0.07
N GLU A 131 -8.05 9.45 1.22
CA GLU A 131 -8.39 10.78 1.72
C GLU A 131 -7.59 11.01 3.00
N GLY A 132 -6.32 11.37 2.83
CA GLY A 132 -5.37 11.65 3.90
C GLY A 132 -5.37 13.12 4.30
N SER A 133 -4.31 13.56 4.97
CA SER A 133 -4.11 14.97 5.31
C SER A 133 -3.59 15.78 4.13
N THR A 134 -2.68 15.21 3.36
CA THR A 134 -2.02 15.87 2.22
C THR A 134 -2.53 15.39 0.88
N ALA A 135 -2.76 14.10 0.73
CA ALA A 135 -3.26 13.49 -0.50
C ALA A 135 -4.76 13.21 -0.36
N ARG A 136 -5.58 14.01 -1.02
CA ARG A 136 -7.05 13.97 -0.96
C ARG A 136 -7.62 13.71 -2.34
N ASN A 137 -7.91 12.46 -2.64
CA ASN A 137 -8.31 12.01 -3.98
C ASN A 137 -9.74 11.45 -4.02
N LEU A 138 -10.48 11.47 -2.91
CA LEU A 138 -11.81 10.87 -2.82
C LEU A 138 -12.76 11.44 -3.87
N ARG A 139 -12.89 12.77 -3.92
CA ARG A 139 -13.81 13.45 -4.84
C ARG A 139 -13.49 13.16 -6.31
N ASP A 140 -12.20 13.14 -6.64
CA ASP A 140 -11.75 12.96 -8.03
C ASP A 140 -11.91 11.51 -8.50
N LEU A 141 -11.78 10.56 -7.59
CA LEU A 141 -11.83 9.13 -7.91
C LEU A 141 -13.20 8.48 -7.65
N LEU A 142 -14.08 9.09 -6.86
CA LEU A 142 -15.40 8.53 -6.59
C LEU A 142 -16.21 8.22 -7.87
N PRO A 143 -16.14 9.05 -8.96
CA PRO A 143 -16.80 8.73 -10.22
C PRO A 143 -16.31 7.45 -10.93
N LEU A 144 -15.18 6.88 -10.51
CA LEU A 144 -14.69 5.59 -11.00
C LEU A 144 -15.60 4.45 -10.54
N VAL A 145 -16.17 4.56 -9.33
CA VAL A 145 -16.85 3.45 -8.65
C VAL A 145 -18.21 3.21 -9.29
N THR A 146 -18.41 1.96 -9.71
CA THR A 146 -19.70 1.48 -10.29
C THR A 146 -20.10 0.17 -9.60
N PRO A 147 -21.35 -0.28 -9.70
CA PRO A 147 -21.77 -1.57 -9.15
C PRO A 147 -20.89 -2.75 -9.59
N GLU A 148 -20.34 -2.70 -10.81
CA GLU A 148 -19.52 -3.77 -11.40
C GLU A 148 -18.12 -3.83 -10.81
N ASN A 149 -17.54 -2.69 -10.40
CA ASN A 149 -16.17 -2.60 -9.90
C ASN A 149 -16.05 -2.28 -8.41
N ALA A 150 -17.16 -2.01 -7.71
CA ALA A 150 -17.16 -1.60 -6.30
C ALA A 150 -16.40 -2.55 -5.38
N ARG A 151 -16.41 -3.87 -5.67
CA ARG A 151 -15.68 -4.89 -4.88
C ARG A 151 -14.16 -4.81 -5.06
N ARG A 152 -13.68 -3.99 -5.98
CA ARG A 152 -12.28 -3.79 -6.29
C ARG A 152 -11.78 -2.40 -5.94
N CYS A 153 -12.68 -1.57 -5.40
CA CYS A 153 -12.37 -0.24 -4.87
C CYS A 153 -12.49 -0.26 -3.35
N MET A 154 -11.58 0.40 -2.67
CA MET A 154 -11.53 0.49 -1.21
C MET A 154 -11.28 1.94 -0.80
N PHE A 155 -11.76 2.33 0.38
CA PHE A 155 -11.40 3.59 0.99
C PHE A 155 -10.26 3.40 1.97
N VAL A 156 -9.28 4.30 1.92
CA VAL A 156 -8.12 4.32 2.81
C VAL A 156 -7.82 5.75 3.26
N THR A 157 -7.25 5.90 4.42
CA THR A 157 -6.90 7.23 4.94
C THR A 157 -5.50 7.68 4.52
N ASP A 158 -4.61 6.72 4.22
CA ASP A 158 -3.19 7.02 4.05
C ASP A 158 -2.67 7.81 5.27
N ASP A 159 -1.68 8.68 5.11
CA ASP A 159 -1.14 9.51 6.19
C ASP A 159 -2.14 10.55 6.69
N ARG A 160 -2.52 10.44 7.96
CA ARG A 160 -3.46 11.36 8.58
C ARG A 160 -2.88 11.96 9.85
N HIS A 161 -2.79 13.31 9.90
CA HIS A 161 -2.26 14.01 11.04
C HIS A 161 -3.18 13.87 12.27
N PRO A 162 -2.62 13.85 13.49
CA PRO A 162 -3.43 13.77 14.71
C PRO A 162 -4.48 14.87 14.84
N SER A 163 -4.19 16.08 14.36
CA SER A 163 -5.16 17.19 14.32
C SER A 163 -6.37 16.85 13.47
N ASP A 164 -6.17 16.24 12.30
CA ASP A 164 -7.25 15.91 11.39
C ASP A 164 -8.07 14.73 11.91
N LEU A 165 -7.42 13.77 12.57
CA LEU A 165 -8.12 12.70 13.28
C LEU A 165 -9.08 13.22 14.34
N LEU A 166 -8.66 14.26 15.09
CA LEU A 166 -9.49 14.88 16.14
C LEU A 166 -10.61 15.74 15.59
N GLN A 167 -10.36 16.46 14.49
CA GLN A 167 -11.32 17.44 13.94
C GLN A 167 -12.30 16.81 12.96
N GLU A 168 -11.82 15.93 12.08
CA GLU A 168 -12.60 15.37 10.98
C GLU A 168 -13.04 13.92 11.25
N GLY A 169 -12.18 13.13 11.91
CA GLY A 169 -12.36 11.69 12.10
C GLY A 169 -11.39 10.85 11.27
N HIS A 170 -11.66 9.58 11.12
CA HIS A 170 -10.84 8.60 10.41
C HIS A 170 -11.56 8.10 9.13
N ILE A 171 -11.65 6.79 8.93
CA ILE A 171 -12.36 6.19 7.78
C ILE A 171 -13.86 6.55 7.75
N ASP A 172 -14.45 6.82 8.89
CA ASP A 172 -15.82 7.31 9.02
C ASP A 172 -16.04 8.66 8.33
N HIS A 173 -15.02 9.53 8.33
CA HIS A 173 -15.05 10.80 7.60
C HIS A 173 -15.15 10.56 6.09
N LEU A 174 -14.34 9.64 5.53
CA LEU A 174 -14.41 9.29 4.12
C LEU A 174 -15.80 8.77 3.74
N LEU A 175 -16.34 7.88 4.58
CA LEU A 175 -17.67 7.32 4.33
C LEU A 175 -18.76 8.38 4.32
N ARG A 176 -18.72 9.36 5.23
CA ARG A 176 -19.66 10.50 5.24
C ARG A 176 -19.54 11.41 4.02
N GLN A 177 -18.34 11.52 3.44
CA GLN A 177 -18.12 12.32 2.23
C GLN A 177 -18.53 11.60 0.96
N ALA A 178 -18.48 10.26 0.95
CA ALA A 178 -18.79 9.44 -0.21
C ALA A 178 -20.30 9.22 -0.43
N VAL A 179 -21.13 9.49 0.58
CA VAL A 179 -22.59 9.33 0.57
C VAL A 179 -23.27 10.67 0.35
#